data_aa0141ee24bcde011cb73cbed429051c
#
_entry.id   aa0141ee24bcde011cb73cbed429051c
#
_cell.length_a   1.000
_cell.length_b   1.000
_cell.length_c   1.000
_cell.angle_alpha   90.00
_cell.angle_beta   90.00
_cell.angle_gamma   90.00
#
_symmetry.space_group_name_H-M   'P 1'
#
loop_
_entity.id
_entity.type
_entity.pdbx_description
1 polymer ?
#
loop_
_entity_poly.entity_id
_entity_poly.type
_entity_poly.pdbx_seq_one_letter_code
_entity_poly.pdbx_strand_id
1 'polypeptide(L)'
;MKLIKSMFLAMMAGLLLSSCIKEEALNAEADITDVTVDGTKLVRKPVITNNEVLFYVNGWEDLTNLAPKFNVTEGAKIVPESGTALDFTQPQSYTVTSQDGQWKKTYKVSFVSNDVATDFHFETLKVDSTSKYHTFVDKTDDGNLAEWGSGNSGVSFLMGNSKATEYPTSQAEDGYVGKCLKLTTVSTGFLGAMFGAPIAAGNLFTGDFQIDMGNPAKSTHFGRPFYKMPKELIGYYKYKAGEKFQDKNKKEIKGRKDSLAIYAVFFETGDGVEYLDGTNSLTSDRIVLLAQLKNAKETDDWTRFSISFEPVAGRTIDSEKLKNGKYSLAIIMSSSKDGAFFNGAVGSTLYVDELKLYSE
;
A
#
# COMPACT_ATOMS: atom_id res chain seq x y z
N MET A 1 16.96 -13.51 86.97
CA MET A 1 17.84 -12.92 85.98
C MET A 1 17.70 -13.56 84.54
N LYS A 2 17.31 -14.83 84.39
CA LYS A 2 17.16 -15.48 83.09
C LYS A 2 15.87 -15.07 82.32
N LEU A 3 14.74 -14.82 83.04
CA LEU A 3 13.46 -14.44 82.46
C LEU A 3 13.48 -12.99 81.85
N ILE A 4 14.17 -12.08 82.54
CA ILE A 4 14.24 -10.66 82.06
C ILE A 4 15.10 -10.54 80.79
N LYS A 5 16.15 -11.36 80.64
CA LYS A 5 16.98 -11.41 79.43
C LYS A 5 16.22 -12.00 78.26
N SER A 6 15.33 -12.98 78.48
CA SER A 6 14.52 -13.60 77.44
C SER A 6 13.42 -12.62 76.90
N MET A 7 12.83 -11.83 77.83
CA MET A 7 11.84 -10.80 77.46
C MET A 7 12.44 -9.62 76.70
N PHE A 8 13.67 -9.20 77.01
CA PHE A 8 14.37 -8.17 76.26
C PHE A 8 14.81 -8.61 74.86
N LEU A 9 15.19 -9.92 74.75
CA LEU A 9 15.55 -10.47 73.44
C LEU A 9 14.32 -10.67 72.55
N ALA A 10 13.15 -11.02 73.09
CA ALA A 10 11.89 -11.09 72.32
C ALA A 10 11.35 -9.71 71.92
N MET A 11 11.56 -8.69 72.77
CA MET A 11 11.15 -7.33 72.44
C MET A 11 12.08 -6.64 71.35
N MET A 12 13.37 -7.00 71.33
CA MET A 12 14.30 -6.55 70.28
C MET A 12 14.09 -7.26 68.95
N ALA A 13 13.62 -8.52 68.94
CA ALA A 13 13.29 -9.25 67.74
C ALA A 13 11.98 -8.74 67.06
N GLY A 14 11.05 -8.17 67.87
CA GLY A 14 9.81 -7.59 67.37
C GLY A 14 9.98 -6.21 66.68
N LEU A 15 11.09 -5.51 66.92
CA LEU A 15 11.39 -4.19 66.34
C LEU A 15 12.13 -4.25 65.00
N LEU A 16 12.55 -5.46 64.54
CA LEU A 16 13.25 -5.64 63.28
C LEU A 16 12.34 -6.08 62.12
N LEU A 17 11.02 -6.20 62.34
CA LEU A 17 10.03 -6.60 61.34
C LEU A 17 9.20 -5.41 60.82
N SER A 18 9.51 -4.15 61.17
CA SER A 18 9.04 -3.03 60.36
C SER A 18 9.93 -2.96 59.11
N SER A 19 9.82 -3.99 58.26
CA SER A 19 10.21 -3.89 56.87
C SER A 19 9.42 -2.71 56.34
N CYS A 20 10.12 -1.61 56.02
CA CYS A 20 9.58 -0.57 55.17
C CYS A 20 9.15 -1.26 53.88
N ILE A 21 7.86 -1.56 53.75
CA ILE A 21 7.24 -1.70 52.44
C ILE A 21 7.39 -0.29 51.85
N LYS A 22 8.48 -0.08 51.12
CA LYS A 22 8.55 1.08 50.25
C LYS A 22 7.41 0.90 49.27
N GLU A 23 6.45 1.79 49.33
CA GLU A 23 5.45 1.86 48.25
C GLU A 23 6.24 1.88 46.94
N GLU A 24 5.86 0.99 46.04
CA GLU A 24 6.48 0.94 44.69
C GLU A 24 6.31 2.29 44.03
N ALA A 25 7.38 2.81 43.41
CA ALA A 25 7.32 4.09 42.74
C ALA A 25 6.23 4.06 41.65
N LEU A 26 5.41 5.11 41.60
CA LEU A 26 4.36 5.20 40.61
C LEU A 26 4.99 5.13 39.19
N ASN A 27 4.29 4.42 38.31
CA ASN A 27 4.75 4.22 36.92
C ASN A 27 4.78 5.54 36.16
N ALA A 28 5.92 5.86 35.53
CA ALA A 28 6.13 7.06 34.72
C ALA A 28 5.81 6.85 33.23
N GLU A 29 5.49 5.63 32.79
CA GLU A 29 5.17 5.36 31.41
C GLU A 29 3.73 5.79 31.06
N ALA A 30 3.55 6.29 29.83
CA ALA A 30 2.27 6.79 29.32
C ALA A 30 1.97 6.19 27.93
N ASP A 31 2.00 4.86 27.82
CA ASP A 31 1.88 4.17 26.55
C ASP A 31 0.55 3.44 26.36
N ILE A 32 0.07 3.40 25.11
CA ILE A 32 -0.94 2.43 24.68
C ILE A 32 -0.20 1.12 24.38
N THR A 33 -0.53 0.06 25.11
CA THR A 33 0.13 -1.24 25.03
C THR A 33 -0.60 -2.24 24.14
N ASP A 34 -1.93 -2.10 24.04
CA ASP A 34 -2.77 -2.94 23.19
C ASP A 34 -4.07 -2.23 22.84
N VAL A 35 -4.67 -2.60 21.70
CA VAL A 35 -5.92 -2.00 21.25
C VAL A 35 -6.83 -3.06 20.62
N THR A 36 -8.12 -2.91 20.85
CA THR A 36 -9.16 -3.76 20.25
C THR A 36 -10.36 -2.92 19.82
N VAL A 37 -11.09 -3.43 18.87
CA VAL A 37 -12.45 -3.00 18.51
C VAL A 37 -13.21 -4.27 18.14
N ASP A 38 -14.53 -4.23 17.98
CA ASP A 38 -15.28 -5.41 17.55
C ASP A 38 -14.60 -6.09 16.36
N GLY A 39 -14.17 -7.36 16.56
CA GLY A 39 -13.25 -8.08 15.66
C GLY A 39 -13.77 -8.27 14.22
N THR A 40 -15.09 -8.19 14.01
CA THR A 40 -15.71 -8.27 12.68
C THR A 40 -15.46 -7.05 11.80
N LYS A 41 -15.00 -5.94 12.37
CA LYS A 41 -14.75 -4.67 11.68
C LYS A 41 -13.31 -4.53 11.20
N LEU A 42 -12.39 -5.34 11.73
CA LEU A 42 -10.97 -5.25 11.38
C LEU A 42 -10.60 -6.23 10.27
N VAL A 43 -9.89 -5.74 9.26
CA VAL A 43 -9.34 -6.56 8.17
C VAL A 43 -7.95 -7.10 8.49
N ARG A 44 -7.25 -6.49 9.44
CA ARG A 44 -5.96 -6.95 9.99
C ARG A 44 -5.73 -6.39 11.40
N LYS A 45 -4.68 -6.89 12.08
CA LYS A 45 -4.30 -6.38 13.40
C LYS A 45 -4.00 -4.89 13.35
N PRO A 46 -4.44 -4.11 14.35
CA PRO A 46 -4.07 -2.70 14.46
C PRO A 46 -2.55 -2.53 14.55
N VAL A 47 -2.07 -1.38 14.12
CA VAL A 47 -0.68 -0.99 14.25
C VAL A 47 -0.58 0.13 15.28
N ILE A 48 0.23 -0.09 16.31
CA ILE A 48 0.55 0.90 17.34
C ILE A 48 1.99 1.37 17.08
N THR A 49 2.15 2.67 16.90
CA THR A 49 3.45 3.33 16.82
C THR A 49 3.64 4.23 18.04
N ASN A 50 4.71 5.02 18.05
CA ASN A 50 5.00 5.90 19.18
C ASN A 50 3.93 6.98 19.42
N ASN A 51 3.20 7.40 18.39
CA ASN A 51 2.24 8.51 18.43
C ASN A 51 0.98 8.27 17.57
N GLU A 52 0.83 7.08 17.01
CA GLU A 52 -0.33 6.75 16.18
C GLU A 52 -0.84 5.35 16.48
N VAL A 53 -2.15 5.19 16.35
CA VAL A 53 -2.84 3.90 16.33
C VAL A 53 -3.67 3.84 15.05
N LEU A 54 -3.40 2.83 14.22
CA LEU A 54 -4.09 2.60 12.96
C LEU A 54 -4.92 1.32 13.04
N PHE A 55 -6.23 1.46 12.93
CA PHE A 55 -7.16 0.36 12.72
C PHE A 55 -7.47 0.23 11.23
N TYR A 56 -7.41 -0.97 10.71
CA TYR A 56 -7.68 -1.27 9.31
C TYR A 56 -9.06 -1.91 9.19
N VAL A 57 -9.95 -1.24 8.47
CA VAL A 57 -11.36 -1.62 8.30
C VAL A 57 -11.72 -1.75 6.82
N ASN A 58 -12.89 -2.37 6.54
CA ASN A 58 -13.47 -2.34 5.20
C ASN A 58 -14.01 -0.93 4.90
N GLY A 59 -13.95 -0.48 3.65
CA GLY A 59 -14.40 0.85 3.26
C GLY A 59 -15.90 1.11 3.40
N TRP A 60 -16.70 0.07 3.60
CA TRP A 60 -18.14 0.19 3.88
C TRP A 60 -18.50 0.20 5.38
N GLU A 61 -17.50 0.13 6.26
CA GLU A 61 -17.76 0.22 7.70
C GLU A 61 -18.23 1.62 8.08
N ASP A 62 -19.25 1.66 8.91
CA ASP A 62 -19.72 2.91 9.48
C ASP A 62 -18.74 3.39 10.55
N LEU A 63 -18.01 4.45 10.24
CA LEU A 63 -17.01 5.05 11.13
C LEU A 63 -17.59 6.09 12.09
N THR A 64 -18.88 6.42 11.97
CA THR A 64 -19.51 7.53 12.73
C THR A 64 -19.70 7.20 14.21
N ASN A 65 -19.64 5.91 14.58
CA ASN A 65 -19.93 5.47 15.95
C ASN A 65 -19.09 4.23 16.33
N LEU A 66 -17.78 4.40 16.48
CA LEU A 66 -16.86 3.32 16.87
C LEU A 66 -16.34 3.52 18.29
N ALA A 67 -16.21 2.43 19.03
CA ALA A 67 -15.80 2.40 20.44
C ALA A 67 -14.52 1.55 20.63
N PRO A 68 -13.35 2.00 20.16
CA PRO A 68 -12.11 1.26 20.36
C PRO A 68 -11.73 1.17 21.84
N LYS A 69 -11.22 0.02 22.24
CA LYS A 69 -10.75 -0.25 23.59
C LYS A 69 -9.23 -0.22 23.60
N PHE A 70 -8.67 0.45 24.59
CA PHE A 70 -7.24 0.64 24.76
C PHE A 70 -6.80 0.04 26.09
N ASN A 71 -5.77 -0.78 26.05
CA ASN A 71 -4.96 -1.08 27.22
C ASN A 71 -3.80 -0.08 27.27
N VAL A 72 -3.55 0.48 28.43
CA VAL A 72 -2.46 1.42 28.67
C VAL A 72 -1.50 0.86 29.72
N THR A 73 -0.33 1.46 29.85
CA THR A 73 0.62 1.12 30.91
C THR A 73 -0.05 1.15 32.28
N GLU A 74 0.39 0.27 33.17
CA GLU A 74 -0.24 0.08 34.49
C GLU A 74 -0.36 1.37 35.28
N GLY A 75 -1.57 1.67 35.76
CA GLY A 75 -1.88 2.89 36.49
C GLY A 75 -2.05 4.15 35.66
N ALA A 76 -1.74 4.11 34.35
CA ALA A 76 -1.96 5.25 33.45
C ALA A 76 -3.44 5.47 33.15
N LYS A 77 -3.79 6.70 32.74
CA LYS A 77 -5.15 7.11 32.37
C LYS A 77 -5.18 7.56 30.93
N ILE A 78 -6.25 7.24 30.19
CA ILE A 78 -6.46 7.67 28.82
C ILE A 78 -7.69 8.54 28.70
N VAL A 79 -7.60 9.59 27.88
CA VAL A 79 -8.71 10.51 27.57
C VAL A 79 -8.73 10.75 26.05
N PRO A 80 -9.86 10.56 25.37
CA PRO A 80 -11.16 10.02 25.84
C PRO A 80 -11.03 8.67 26.51
N GLU A 81 -12.01 8.30 27.35
CA GLU A 81 -11.99 7.02 28.08
C GLU A 81 -12.07 5.84 27.10
N SER A 82 -11.34 4.77 27.43
CA SER A 82 -11.32 3.53 26.64
C SER A 82 -12.74 2.98 26.43
N GLY A 83 -13.11 2.68 25.19
CA GLY A 83 -14.43 2.22 24.82
C GLY A 83 -15.47 3.34 24.63
N THR A 84 -15.08 4.61 24.68
CA THR A 84 -15.95 5.72 24.32
C THR A 84 -16.26 5.67 22.82
N ALA A 85 -17.55 5.71 22.47
CA ALA A 85 -17.99 5.77 21.08
C ALA A 85 -17.78 7.18 20.52
N LEU A 86 -17.06 7.29 19.41
CA LEU A 86 -16.73 8.53 18.72
C LEU A 86 -16.90 8.37 17.21
N ASP A 87 -16.96 9.53 16.53
CA ASP A 87 -16.92 9.62 15.07
C ASP A 87 -15.44 9.58 14.59
N PHE A 88 -15.10 8.52 13.87
CA PHE A 88 -13.78 8.28 13.29
C PHE A 88 -13.74 8.53 11.78
N THR A 89 -14.69 9.21 11.21
CA THR A 89 -14.59 9.72 9.82
C THR A 89 -13.40 10.66 9.66
N GLN A 90 -12.93 11.22 10.80
CA GLN A 90 -11.65 11.91 10.93
C GLN A 90 -10.85 11.33 12.10
N PRO A 91 -9.52 11.41 12.06
CA PRO A 91 -8.68 10.94 13.16
C PRO A 91 -9.05 11.59 14.50
N GLN A 92 -9.06 10.79 15.56
CA GLN A 92 -9.31 11.25 16.93
C GLN A 92 -8.02 11.28 17.74
N SER A 93 -7.92 12.24 18.68
CA SER A 93 -6.77 12.37 19.56
C SER A 93 -7.05 11.77 20.93
N TYR A 94 -6.18 10.87 21.37
CA TYR A 94 -6.21 10.26 22.70
C TYR A 94 -4.95 10.66 23.48
N THR A 95 -5.11 11.11 24.70
CA THR A 95 -3.99 11.46 25.57
C THR A 95 -3.88 10.46 26.74
N VAL A 96 -2.73 9.80 26.82
CA VAL A 96 -2.38 8.93 27.95
C VAL A 96 -1.57 9.74 28.94
N THR A 97 -1.94 9.65 30.23
CA THR A 97 -1.20 10.28 31.34
C THR A 97 -0.68 9.16 32.24
N SER A 98 0.61 9.19 32.56
CA SER A 98 1.26 8.24 33.47
C SER A 98 0.62 8.18 34.85
N GLN A 99 0.86 7.12 35.60
CA GLN A 99 0.35 6.96 36.97
C GLN A 99 0.83 8.07 37.90
N ASP A 100 2.08 8.51 37.75
CA ASP A 100 2.66 9.62 38.53
C ASP A 100 2.15 11.01 38.09
N GLY A 101 1.40 11.07 36.97
CA GLY A 101 0.80 12.30 36.43
C GLY A 101 1.80 13.24 35.74
N GLN A 102 3.08 12.89 35.70
CA GLN A 102 4.12 13.79 35.19
C GLN A 102 4.31 13.72 33.66
N TRP A 103 3.97 12.57 33.05
CA TRP A 103 4.14 12.36 31.61
C TRP A 103 2.80 12.25 30.90
N LYS A 104 2.74 12.87 29.73
CA LYS A 104 1.59 12.79 28.83
C LYS A 104 2.05 12.49 27.42
N LYS A 105 1.34 11.56 26.78
CA LYS A 105 1.58 11.18 25.40
C LYS A 105 0.28 11.22 24.62
N THR A 106 0.29 11.89 23.48
CA THR A 106 -0.89 12.01 22.62
C THR A 106 -0.74 11.11 21.41
N TYR A 107 -1.74 10.30 21.18
CA TYR A 107 -1.87 9.40 20.05
C TYR A 107 -2.93 9.91 19.08
N LYS A 108 -2.60 9.91 17.80
CA LYS A 108 -3.56 10.07 16.72
C LYS A 108 -4.14 8.68 16.41
N VAL A 109 -5.43 8.49 16.63
CA VAL A 109 -6.13 7.24 16.38
C VAL A 109 -6.96 7.36 15.11
N SER A 110 -6.73 6.47 14.16
CA SER A 110 -7.38 6.50 12.84
C SER A 110 -7.91 5.13 12.47
N PHE A 111 -9.09 5.12 11.83
CA PHE A 111 -9.60 3.98 11.10
C PHE A 111 -9.35 4.24 9.62
N VAL A 112 -8.66 3.32 8.96
CA VAL A 112 -8.23 3.47 7.57
C VAL A 112 -8.72 2.28 6.75
N SER A 113 -9.20 2.57 5.55
CA SER A 113 -9.51 1.57 4.55
C SER A 113 -8.37 1.50 3.54
N ASN A 114 -8.09 0.29 3.07
CA ASN A 114 -7.19 0.05 1.95
C ASN A 114 -7.96 -0.26 0.66
N ASP A 115 -9.20 0.22 0.55
CA ASP A 115 -10.03 -0.03 -0.62
C ASP A 115 -9.40 0.57 -1.88
N VAL A 116 -9.58 -0.10 -2.99
CA VAL A 116 -9.21 0.40 -4.31
C VAL A 116 -10.32 1.34 -4.77
N ALA A 117 -9.97 2.57 -5.15
CA ALA A 117 -10.91 3.48 -5.77
C ALA A 117 -11.49 2.85 -7.05
N THR A 118 -12.74 3.12 -7.35
CA THR A 118 -13.41 2.58 -8.55
C THR A 118 -13.26 3.45 -9.77
N ASP A 119 -13.05 4.74 -9.60
CA ASP A 119 -12.83 5.73 -10.65
C ASP A 119 -11.43 6.36 -10.50
N PHE A 120 -10.65 6.40 -11.60
CA PHE A 120 -9.28 6.90 -11.61
C PHE A 120 -9.12 7.89 -12.76
N HIS A 121 -8.87 9.15 -12.41
CA HIS A 121 -8.81 10.27 -13.35
C HIS A 121 -7.39 10.77 -13.59
N PHE A 122 -6.40 10.33 -12.82
CA PHE A 122 -4.98 10.73 -12.91
C PHE A 122 -4.72 12.24 -12.84
N GLU A 123 -5.67 13.00 -12.26
CA GLU A 123 -5.58 14.45 -12.11
C GLU A 123 -4.69 14.88 -10.94
N THR A 124 -4.60 14.05 -9.92
CA THR A 124 -3.99 14.44 -8.65
C THR A 124 -2.63 13.77 -8.45
N LEU A 125 -1.67 14.59 -8.08
CA LEU A 125 -0.34 14.13 -7.66
C LEU A 125 -0.15 14.37 -6.17
N LYS A 126 0.61 13.50 -5.53
CA LYS A 126 1.05 13.70 -4.15
C LYS A 126 1.91 14.95 -4.06
N VAL A 127 1.55 15.85 -3.16
CA VAL A 127 2.32 17.05 -2.89
C VAL A 127 3.49 16.68 -1.98
N ASP A 128 4.67 16.56 -2.57
CA ASP A 128 5.91 16.34 -1.83
C ASP A 128 7.01 17.21 -2.46
N SER A 129 7.47 18.22 -1.71
CA SER A 129 8.50 19.15 -2.17
C SER A 129 9.87 18.49 -2.39
N THR A 130 10.07 17.28 -1.90
CA THR A 130 11.32 16.50 -2.05
C THR A 130 11.26 15.49 -3.20
N SER A 131 10.08 15.23 -3.75
CA SER A 131 9.89 14.25 -4.81
C SER A 131 10.46 14.76 -6.14
N LYS A 132 11.33 13.95 -6.73
CA LYS A 132 11.92 14.22 -8.06
C LYS A 132 11.01 13.81 -9.21
N TYR A 133 9.95 13.05 -8.96
CA TYR A 133 9.06 12.45 -9.95
C TYR A 133 7.59 12.55 -9.49
N HIS A 134 6.70 12.34 -10.42
CA HIS A 134 5.26 12.31 -10.14
C HIS A 134 4.87 11.03 -9.41
N THR A 135 4.08 11.17 -8.35
CA THR A 135 3.41 10.08 -7.63
C THR A 135 1.91 10.33 -7.73
N PHE A 136 1.19 9.44 -8.40
CA PHE A 136 -0.24 9.55 -8.58
C PHE A 136 -0.99 9.13 -7.32
N VAL A 137 -2.06 9.87 -7.03
CA VAL A 137 -2.99 9.55 -5.96
C VAL A 137 -4.42 9.74 -6.45
N ASP A 138 -5.29 8.82 -6.08
CA ASP A 138 -6.72 8.94 -6.32
C ASP A 138 -7.46 8.92 -4.98
N LYS A 139 -8.66 9.50 -4.96
CA LYS A 139 -9.54 9.41 -3.80
C LYS A 139 -10.24 8.07 -3.81
N THR A 140 -10.23 7.41 -2.66
CA THR A 140 -11.08 6.25 -2.41
C THR A 140 -12.51 6.69 -2.08
N ASP A 141 -13.48 5.77 -2.08
CA ASP A 141 -14.88 6.05 -1.79
C ASP A 141 -15.09 6.72 -0.42
N ASP A 142 -14.19 6.47 0.54
CA ASP A 142 -14.19 7.09 1.87
C ASP A 142 -13.47 8.46 1.92
N GLY A 143 -13.01 8.97 0.76
CA GLY A 143 -12.32 10.25 0.63
C GLY A 143 -10.83 10.22 0.97
N ASN A 144 -10.28 9.08 1.35
CA ASN A 144 -8.84 8.91 1.56
C ASN A 144 -8.09 8.93 0.22
N LEU A 145 -6.78 9.18 0.27
CA LEU A 145 -5.94 9.13 -0.90
C LEU A 145 -5.30 7.75 -1.04
N ALA A 146 -5.53 7.10 -2.16
CA ALA A 146 -4.83 5.86 -2.55
C ALA A 146 -3.63 6.21 -3.43
N GLU A 147 -2.43 5.86 -2.98
CA GLU A 147 -1.19 6.07 -3.74
C GLU A 147 -0.94 4.91 -4.70
N TRP A 148 -0.62 5.23 -5.95
CA TRP A 148 -0.21 4.27 -6.96
C TRP A 148 1.28 3.98 -6.86
N GLY A 149 1.64 2.71 -7.06
CA GLY A 149 3.03 2.27 -7.21
C GLY A 149 3.55 2.52 -8.62
N SER A 150 4.84 2.86 -8.73
CA SER A 150 5.56 2.96 -10.01
C SER A 150 7.04 2.62 -9.86
N GLY A 151 7.70 2.29 -10.95
CA GLY A 151 9.15 2.05 -10.99
C GLY A 151 10.02 3.30 -10.90
N ASN A 152 9.44 4.49 -10.78
CA ASN A 152 10.18 5.76 -10.77
C ASN A 152 11.25 5.83 -9.68
N SER A 153 10.94 5.36 -8.47
CA SER A 153 11.90 5.34 -7.37
C SER A 153 13.14 4.48 -7.69
N GLY A 154 12.95 3.37 -8.41
CA GLY A 154 14.02 2.47 -8.82
C GLY A 154 14.99 3.06 -9.84
N VAL A 155 14.56 4.03 -10.63
CA VAL A 155 15.40 4.70 -11.64
C VAL A 155 15.81 6.11 -11.24
N SER A 156 15.32 6.64 -10.14
CA SER A 156 15.53 8.04 -9.74
C SER A 156 17.01 8.43 -9.62
N PHE A 157 17.85 7.50 -9.18
CA PHE A 157 19.30 7.74 -9.09
C PHE A 157 20.01 7.79 -10.47
N LEU A 158 19.39 7.21 -11.52
CA LEU A 158 19.88 7.22 -12.89
C LEU A 158 19.42 8.45 -13.68
N MET A 159 18.32 9.08 -13.23
CA MET A 159 17.68 10.21 -13.93
C MET A 159 18.38 11.56 -13.68
N GLY A 160 19.30 11.64 -12.72
CA GLY A 160 20.09 12.85 -12.42
C GLY A 160 19.20 14.08 -12.15
N ASN A 161 19.32 15.11 -13.00
CA ASN A 161 18.57 16.35 -12.90
C ASN A 161 17.35 16.39 -13.86
N SER A 162 16.85 15.25 -14.31
CA SER A 162 15.66 15.18 -15.16
C SER A 162 14.45 15.79 -14.45
N LYS A 163 13.59 16.45 -15.24
CA LYS A 163 12.31 16.96 -14.76
C LYS A 163 11.36 15.80 -14.47
N ALA A 164 10.41 15.99 -13.57
CA ALA A 164 9.42 14.98 -13.23
C ALA A 164 8.63 14.45 -14.44
N THR A 165 8.41 15.29 -15.45
CA THR A 165 7.74 14.93 -16.72
C THR A 165 8.59 14.05 -17.66
N GLU A 166 9.89 13.89 -17.39
CA GLU A 166 10.83 13.08 -18.17
C GLU A 166 11.00 11.67 -17.57
N TYR A 167 10.46 11.45 -16.39
CA TYR A 167 10.48 10.12 -15.75
C TYR A 167 9.60 9.13 -16.52
N PRO A 168 9.91 7.81 -16.42
CA PRO A 168 9.13 6.78 -17.10
C PRO A 168 7.63 6.87 -16.84
N THR A 169 7.25 7.26 -15.61
CA THR A 169 5.86 7.47 -15.21
C THR A 169 5.66 8.93 -14.84
N SER A 170 4.82 9.63 -15.59
CA SER A 170 4.59 11.06 -15.42
C SER A 170 3.14 11.44 -15.77
N GLN A 171 2.73 12.63 -15.36
CA GLN A 171 1.46 13.24 -15.77
C GLN A 171 1.67 14.07 -17.05
N ALA A 172 0.71 14.04 -17.94
CA ALA A 172 0.63 14.88 -19.14
C ALA A 172 -0.63 15.74 -19.11
N GLU A 173 -0.57 16.90 -19.81
CA GLU A 173 -1.63 17.91 -19.79
C GLU A 173 -2.80 17.59 -20.75
N ASP A 174 -2.56 16.82 -21.85
CA ASP A 174 -3.54 16.56 -22.91
C ASP A 174 -4.29 15.23 -22.65
N GLY A 175 -5.04 15.15 -21.54
CA GLY A 175 -5.88 14.00 -21.20
C GLY A 175 -7.09 13.82 -22.14
N TYR A 176 -7.81 12.72 -21.98
CA TYR A 176 -9.15 12.57 -22.53
C TYR A 176 -10.10 13.58 -21.85
N VAL A 177 -9.95 13.72 -20.54
CA VAL A 177 -10.52 14.78 -19.71
C VAL A 177 -9.38 15.36 -18.87
N GLY A 178 -9.11 16.66 -18.93
CA GLY A 178 -8.09 17.30 -18.12
C GLY A 178 -6.67 16.76 -18.37
N LYS A 179 -6.05 16.21 -17.33
CA LYS A 179 -4.71 15.60 -17.37
C LYS A 179 -4.80 14.09 -17.49
N CYS A 180 -3.69 13.43 -17.79
CA CYS A 180 -3.68 11.99 -17.94
C CYS A 180 -2.36 11.37 -17.43
N LEU A 181 -2.38 10.05 -17.25
CA LEU A 181 -1.20 9.25 -17.07
C LEU A 181 -0.40 9.12 -18.36
N LYS A 182 0.91 9.37 -18.30
CA LYS A 182 1.87 9.11 -19.36
C LYS A 182 2.92 8.11 -18.89
N LEU A 183 3.06 7.02 -19.60
CA LEU A 183 4.06 5.98 -19.38
C LEU A 183 4.99 5.91 -20.58
N THR A 184 6.30 6.06 -20.36
CA THR A 184 7.29 6.04 -21.45
C THR A 184 8.41 5.08 -21.12
N THR A 185 8.78 4.24 -22.06
CA THR A 185 9.97 3.40 -21.93
C THR A 185 11.21 4.25 -22.24
N VAL A 186 12.09 4.38 -21.26
CA VAL A 186 13.29 5.22 -21.35
C VAL A 186 14.57 4.38 -21.31
N SER A 187 15.66 4.90 -21.85
CA SER A 187 16.99 4.32 -21.66
C SER A 187 17.52 4.68 -20.28
N THR A 188 18.07 3.72 -19.57
CA THR A 188 18.74 3.93 -18.28
C THR A 188 20.23 4.23 -18.43
N GLY A 189 20.68 4.39 -19.68
CA GLY A 189 22.06 4.71 -20.00
C GLY A 189 23.06 3.57 -19.74
N PHE A 190 24.32 3.95 -19.53
CA PHE A 190 25.39 2.98 -19.27
C PHE A 190 25.26 2.33 -17.89
N LEU A 191 24.96 3.14 -16.87
CA LEU A 191 24.87 2.63 -15.49
C LEU A 191 23.73 1.62 -15.32
N GLY A 192 22.53 1.91 -15.81
CA GLY A 192 21.42 0.95 -15.73
C GLY A 192 21.73 -0.34 -16.49
N ALA A 193 22.42 -0.24 -17.62
CA ALA A 193 22.83 -1.43 -18.38
C ALA A 193 23.86 -2.28 -17.64
N MET A 194 24.78 -1.68 -16.87
CA MET A 194 25.71 -2.42 -16.01
C MET A 194 24.99 -3.25 -14.96
N PHE A 195 23.83 -2.78 -14.47
CA PHE A 195 22.97 -3.51 -13.53
C PHE A 195 21.96 -4.44 -14.22
N GLY A 196 22.12 -4.69 -15.53
CA GLY A 196 21.23 -5.58 -16.30
C GLY A 196 19.86 -5.00 -16.62
N ALA A 197 19.68 -3.70 -16.43
CA ALA A 197 18.45 -2.97 -16.67
C ALA A 197 18.66 -1.83 -17.71
N PRO A 198 18.87 -2.14 -19.00
CA PRO A 198 19.21 -1.13 -20.02
C PRO A 198 18.07 -0.19 -20.37
N ILE A 199 16.86 -0.55 -20.05
CA ILE A 199 15.65 0.27 -20.19
C ILE A 199 14.84 0.24 -18.91
N ALA A 200 14.02 1.26 -18.73
CA ALA A 200 12.94 1.29 -17.73
C ALA A 200 11.62 1.57 -18.45
N ALA A 201 10.72 0.62 -18.43
CA ALA A 201 9.36 0.82 -18.91
C ALA A 201 8.60 1.70 -17.93
N GLY A 202 7.87 2.71 -18.44
CA GLY A 202 6.91 3.43 -17.64
C GLY A 202 5.82 2.46 -17.20
N ASN A 203 5.51 2.45 -15.91
CA ASN A 203 4.49 1.60 -15.32
C ASN A 203 3.75 2.31 -14.19
N LEU A 204 2.48 2.00 -14.04
CA LEU A 204 1.67 2.42 -12.90
C LEU A 204 0.81 1.24 -12.47
N PHE A 205 0.72 1.01 -11.16
CA PHE A 205 -0.01 -0.15 -10.65
C PHE A 205 -0.57 0.09 -9.24
N THR A 206 -1.64 -0.62 -8.91
CA THR A 206 -2.11 -0.68 -7.53
C THR A 206 -1.20 -1.60 -6.73
N GLY A 207 -0.55 -1.04 -5.70
CA GLY A 207 0.48 -1.72 -4.91
C GLY A 207 1.58 -0.77 -4.47
N ASP A 208 2.75 -1.29 -4.17
CA ASP A 208 3.93 -0.51 -3.79
C ASP A 208 5.19 -1.00 -4.51
N PHE A 209 6.25 -0.21 -4.43
CA PHE A 209 7.53 -0.50 -5.06
C PHE A 209 8.64 -0.52 -4.00
N GLN A 210 9.33 -1.66 -3.89
CA GLN A 210 10.46 -1.85 -2.98
C GLN A 210 11.63 -2.43 -3.76
N ILE A 211 12.76 -1.70 -3.78
CA ILE A 211 13.92 -2.11 -4.59
C ILE A 211 14.47 -3.46 -4.15
N ASP A 212 14.42 -4.45 -5.03
CA ASP A 212 15.14 -5.73 -4.91
C ASP A 212 16.36 -5.72 -5.87
N MET A 213 17.53 -5.49 -5.30
CA MET A 213 18.79 -5.47 -6.07
C MET A 213 19.19 -6.85 -6.60
N GLY A 214 18.69 -7.93 -5.99
CA GLY A 214 18.97 -9.32 -6.42
C GLY A 214 18.14 -9.76 -7.61
N ASN A 215 16.91 -9.27 -7.68
CA ASN A 215 15.98 -9.52 -8.77
C ASN A 215 15.07 -8.31 -9.01
N PRO A 216 15.48 -7.33 -9.83
CA PRO A 216 14.72 -6.09 -10.02
C PRO A 216 13.28 -6.28 -10.51
N ALA A 217 12.95 -7.40 -11.17
CA ALA A 217 11.57 -7.72 -11.55
C ALA A 217 10.66 -7.98 -10.34
N LYS A 218 11.23 -8.30 -9.18
CA LYS A 218 10.50 -8.46 -7.91
C LYS A 218 10.31 -7.17 -7.13
N SER A 219 10.87 -6.06 -7.59
CA SER A 219 10.73 -4.77 -6.91
C SER A 219 9.29 -4.22 -6.93
N THR A 220 8.42 -4.72 -7.77
CA THR A 220 7.00 -4.36 -7.82
C THR A 220 6.19 -5.30 -6.95
N HIS A 221 5.43 -4.75 -6.00
CA HIS A 221 4.50 -5.51 -5.16
C HIS A 221 3.09 -5.14 -5.59
N PHE A 222 2.49 -5.98 -6.43
CA PHE A 222 1.19 -5.74 -7.03
C PHE A 222 0.05 -6.23 -6.14
N GLY A 223 -0.97 -5.41 -6.01
CA GLY A 223 -2.22 -5.74 -5.37
C GLY A 223 -2.50 -4.96 -4.11
N ARG A 224 -3.79 -4.71 -3.91
CA ARG A 224 -4.35 -4.18 -2.68
C ARG A 224 -5.55 -5.02 -2.30
N PRO A 225 -5.84 -5.21 -1.00
CA PRO A 225 -7.03 -5.91 -0.55
C PRO A 225 -8.28 -5.37 -1.25
N PHE A 226 -9.12 -6.27 -1.76
CA PHE A 226 -10.35 -5.92 -2.45
C PHE A 226 -11.46 -6.89 -2.08
N TYR A 227 -12.62 -6.35 -1.73
CA TYR A 227 -13.69 -7.08 -1.04
C TYR A 227 -14.95 -7.25 -1.89
N LYS A 228 -14.93 -6.73 -3.11
CA LYS A 228 -16.01 -6.82 -4.08
C LYS A 228 -15.60 -7.74 -5.23
N MET A 229 -16.57 -8.25 -5.95
CA MET A 229 -16.32 -9.02 -7.16
C MET A 229 -16.02 -8.08 -8.32
N PRO A 230 -14.78 -8.01 -8.84
CA PRO A 230 -14.50 -7.16 -9.99
C PRO A 230 -15.12 -7.77 -11.25
N LYS A 231 -15.73 -6.92 -12.10
CA LYS A 231 -16.46 -7.33 -13.29
C LYS A 231 -15.80 -6.85 -14.58
N GLU A 232 -15.49 -5.57 -14.63
CA GLU A 232 -15.01 -4.94 -15.85
C GLU A 232 -14.09 -3.76 -15.54
N LEU A 233 -13.05 -3.61 -16.33
CA LEU A 233 -12.17 -2.44 -16.31
C LEU A 233 -12.30 -1.74 -17.67
N ILE A 234 -12.69 -0.46 -17.64
CA ILE A 234 -12.80 0.39 -18.83
C ILE A 234 -11.87 1.59 -18.72
N GLY A 235 -11.58 2.22 -19.82
CA GLY A 235 -10.81 3.47 -19.86
C GLY A 235 -10.49 3.88 -21.29
N TYR A 236 -9.64 4.87 -21.41
CA TYR A 236 -9.18 5.39 -22.70
C TYR A 236 -7.67 5.32 -22.75
N TYR A 237 -7.13 5.03 -23.93
CA TYR A 237 -5.69 5.00 -24.13
C TYR A 237 -5.28 5.60 -25.49
N LYS A 238 -4.04 6.06 -25.54
CA LYS A 238 -3.25 6.28 -26.79
C LYS A 238 -1.94 5.53 -26.65
N TYR A 239 -1.44 4.98 -27.74
CA TYR A 239 -0.20 4.23 -27.71
C TYR A 239 0.61 4.35 -28.98
N LYS A 240 1.92 4.55 -28.82
CA LYS A 240 2.88 4.49 -29.90
C LYS A 240 4.10 3.69 -29.47
N ALA A 241 4.46 2.68 -30.22
CA ALA A 241 5.66 1.89 -29.98
C ALA A 241 6.92 2.65 -30.41
N GLY A 242 7.99 2.47 -29.67
CA GLY A 242 9.33 2.93 -30.08
C GLY A 242 9.83 2.16 -31.31
N GLU A 243 10.79 2.74 -32.01
CA GLU A 243 11.24 2.22 -33.30
C GLU A 243 11.96 0.88 -33.24
N LYS A 244 12.76 0.66 -32.19
CA LYS A 244 13.67 -0.50 -32.08
C LYS A 244 13.39 -1.29 -30.81
N PHE A 245 12.83 -2.48 -30.98
CA PHE A 245 12.68 -3.41 -29.86
C PHE A 245 14.01 -4.07 -29.53
N GLN A 246 14.44 -3.99 -28.30
CA GLN A 246 15.66 -4.60 -27.78
C GLN A 246 15.40 -5.52 -26.60
N ASP A 247 16.27 -6.51 -26.43
CA ASP A 247 16.30 -7.35 -25.24
C ASP A 247 17.12 -6.70 -24.11
N LYS A 248 17.14 -7.36 -22.95
CA LYS A 248 17.92 -6.94 -21.77
C LYS A 248 19.43 -6.81 -22.02
N ASN A 249 19.97 -7.34 -23.10
CA ASN A 249 21.38 -7.24 -23.49
C ASN A 249 21.60 -6.13 -24.52
N LYS A 250 20.61 -5.27 -24.76
CA LYS A 250 20.60 -4.22 -25.80
C LYS A 250 20.67 -4.74 -27.24
N LYS A 251 20.40 -6.02 -27.44
CA LYS A 251 20.35 -6.60 -28.77
C LYS A 251 19.00 -6.31 -29.41
N GLU A 252 19.02 -5.62 -30.54
CA GLU A 252 17.82 -5.38 -31.36
C GLU A 252 17.23 -6.70 -31.84
N ILE A 253 15.93 -6.88 -31.65
CA ILE A 253 15.17 -8.02 -32.20
C ILE A 253 14.41 -7.49 -33.43
N LYS A 254 15.03 -7.67 -34.59
CA LYS A 254 14.46 -7.21 -35.87
C LYS A 254 13.08 -7.79 -36.13
N GLY A 255 12.17 -6.98 -36.65
CA GLY A 255 10.80 -7.36 -36.97
C GLY A 255 9.88 -7.51 -35.78
N ARG A 256 10.39 -7.37 -34.55
CA ARG A 256 9.55 -7.30 -33.33
C ARG A 256 9.20 -5.86 -33.04
N LYS A 257 7.91 -5.60 -32.82
CA LYS A 257 7.38 -4.31 -32.38
C LYS A 257 7.03 -4.38 -30.89
N ASP A 258 7.25 -3.32 -30.17
CA ASP A 258 6.82 -3.23 -28.77
C ASP A 258 5.30 -3.13 -28.67
N SER A 259 4.75 -3.45 -27.52
CA SER A 259 3.33 -3.32 -27.22
C SER A 259 3.10 -2.92 -25.77
N LEU A 260 2.03 -2.18 -25.54
CA LEU A 260 1.59 -1.82 -24.20
C LEU A 260 1.10 -3.05 -23.42
N ALA A 261 1.01 -2.90 -22.10
CA ALA A 261 0.21 -3.76 -21.25
C ALA A 261 -0.80 -2.93 -20.44
N ILE A 262 -2.06 -3.34 -20.47
CA ILE A 262 -3.13 -2.93 -19.55
C ILE A 262 -3.84 -4.20 -19.15
N TYR A 263 -3.79 -4.53 -17.87
CA TYR A 263 -4.47 -5.70 -17.32
C TYR A 263 -4.76 -5.52 -15.84
N ALA A 264 -5.69 -6.32 -15.35
CA ALA A 264 -5.97 -6.45 -13.93
C ALA A 264 -6.09 -7.91 -13.54
N VAL A 265 -5.57 -8.25 -12.37
CA VAL A 265 -5.63 -9.58 -11.79
C VAL A 265 -6.28 -9.54 -10.43
N PHE A 266 -7.19 -10.47 -10.19
CA PHE A 266 -7.79 -10.71 -8.90
C PHE A 266 -7.28 -12.04 -8.38
N PHE A 267 -6.63 -12.06 -7.23
CA PHE A 267 -5.88 -13.21 -6.75
C PHE A 267 -6.08 -13.43 -5.25
N GLU A 268 -5.99 -14.70 -4.84
CA GLU A 268 -6.08 -15.10 -3.45
C GLU A 268 -4.79 -14.80 -2.71
N THR A 269 -4.91 -14.20 -1.50
CA THR A 269 -3.81 -13.92 -0.58
C THR A 269 -3.82 -14.90 0.59
N GLY A 270 -2.70 -15.00 1.29
CA GLY A 270 -2.49 -15.91 2.41
C GLY A 270 -1.38 -16.91 2.15
N ASP A 271 -1.03 -17.74 3.12
CA ASP A 271 0.07 -18.71 3.07
C ASP A 271 1.41 -18.09 2.65
N GLY A 272 1.68 -16.86 3.13
CA GLY A 272 2.90 -16.13 2.81
C GLY A 272 2.88 -15.38 1.47
N VAL A 273 1.77 -15.40 0.72
CA VAL A 273 1.58 -14.62 -0.50
C VAL A 273 0.66 -13.44 -0.19
N GLU A 274 1.22 -12.24 -0.13
CA GLU A 274 0.47 -11.01 0.12
C GLU A 274 0.34 -10.13 -1.13
N TYR A 275 1.23 -10.30 -2.11
CA TYR A 275 1.29 -9.57 -3.37
C TYR A 275 1.80 -10.46 -4.50
N LEU A 276 1.57 -10.02 -5.73
CA LEU A 276 2.25 -10.53 -6.91
C LEU A 276 3.37 -9.58 -7.32
N ASP A 277 4.29 -10.03 -8.17
CA ASP A 277 5.39 -9.21 -8.66
C ASP A 277 5.59 -9.31 -10.18
N GLY A 278 6.58 -8.61 -10.73
CA GLY A 278 6.85 -8.59 -12.16
C GLY A 278 7.21 -9.95 -12.75
N THR A 279 7.50 -10.96 -11.93
CA THR A 279 7.84 -12.32 -12.41
C THR A 279 6.62 -13.23 -12.50
N ASN A 280 5.54 -12.94 -11.76
CA ASN A 280 4.41 -13.86 -11.60
C ASN A 280 3.02 -13.23 -11.79
N SER A 281 2.92 -11.94 -12.09
CA SER A 281 1.65 -11.22 -12.18
C SER A 281 0.64 -11.75 -13.20
N LEU A 282 1.06 -12.58 -14.14
CA LEU A 282 0.18 -13.23 -15.13
C LEU A 282 0.24 -14.76 -15.06
N THR A 283 1.11 -15.33 -14.24
CA THR A 283 1.39 -16.78 -14.20
C THR A 283 1.19 -17.42 -12.85
N SER A 284 0.96 -16.61 -11.79
CA SER A 284 0.70 -17.13 -10.46
C SER A 284 -0.54 -18.03 -10.44
N ASP A 285 -0.43 -19.15 -9.76
CA ASP A 285 -1.54 -20.06 -9.50
C ASP A 285 -2.58 -19.50 -8.51
N ARG A 286 -2.30 -18.35 -7.88
CA ARG A 286 -3.22 -17.63 -6.99
C ARG A 286 -4.24 -16.77 -7.75
N ILE A 287 -4.03 -16.52 -9.04
CA ILE A 287 -4.93 -15.68 -9.85
C ILE A 287 -6.25 -16.44 -10.06
N VAL A 288 -7.35 -15.80 -9.70
CA VAL A 288 -8.71 -16.34 -9.84
C VAL A 288 -9.50 -15.67 -10.97
N LEU A 289 -9.28 -14.36 -11.19
CA LEU A 289 -9.83 -13.65 -12.35
C LEU A 289 -8.72 -12.84 -13.03
N LEU A 290 -8.83 -12.74 -14.34
CA LEU A 290 -7.92 -11.96 -15.20
C LEU A 290 -8.74 -11.11 -16.16
N ALA A 291 -8.48 -9.78 -16.17
CA ALA A 291 -8.92 -8.86 -17.22
C ALA A 291 -7.67 -8.36 -17.97
N GLN A 292 -7.60 -8.54 -19.28
CA GLN A 292 -6.42 -8.16 -20.06
C GLN A 292 -6.79 -7.56 -21.41
N LEU A 293 -6.24 -6.38 -21.73
CA LEU A 293 -6.36 -5.78 -23.05
C LEU A 293 -5.48 -6.57 -24.03
N LYS A 294 -6.11 -7.47 -24.77
CA LYS A 294 -5.48 -8.25 -25.81
C LYS A 294 -5.56 -7.49 -27.14
N ASN A 295 -4.52 -7.60 -27.96
CA ASN A 295 -4.49 -6.99 -29.32
C ASN A 295 -4.65 -5.46 -29.32
N ALA A 296 -4.11 -4.75 -28.32
CA ALA A 296 -4.02 -3.30 -28.34
C ALA A 296 -3.28 -2.83 -29.59
N LYS A 297 -3.82 -1.79 -30.23
CA LYS A 297 -3.23 -1.21 -31.44
C LYS A 297 -2.56 0.11 -31.11
N GLU A 298 -1.57 0.49 -31.92
CA GLU A 298 -1.11 1.87 -31.91
C GLU A 298 -2.23 2.80 -32.38
N THR A 299 -2.35 3.91 -31.70
CA THR A 299 -3.34 4.93 -32.00
C THR A 299 -2.87 6.28 -31.48
N ASP A 300 -3.00 7.31 -32.26
CA ASP A 300 -2.76 8.70 -31.87
C ASP A 300 -4.02 9.34 -31.26
N ASP A 301 -5.19 8.72 -31.48
CA ASP A 301 -6.48 9.16 -30.96
C ASP A 301 -6.85 8.40 -29.67
N TRP A 302 -7.55 9.08 -28.75
CA TRP A 302 -8.08 8.45 -27.57
C TRP A 302 -9.06 7.31 -27.92
N THR A 303 -8.65 6.09 -27.59
CA THR A 303 -9.38 4.87 -27.92
C THR A 303 -9.92 4.24 -26.65
N ARG A 304 -11.24 4.06 -26.59
CA ARG A 304 -11.89 3.38 -25.47
C ARG A 304 -11.53 1.90 -25.48
N PHE A 305 -11.21 1.36 -24.32
CA PHE A 305 -11.13 -0.08 -24.08
C PHE A 305 -12.12 -0.50 -22.99
N SER A 306 -12.50 -1.77 -23.04
CA SER A 306 -13.36 -2.43 -22.07
C SER A 306 -12.89 -3.88 -21.98
N ILE A 307 -12.52 -4.31 -20.78
CA ILE A 307 -11.98 -5.64 -20.53
C ILE A 307 -12.69 -6.27 -19.32
N SER A 308 -13.36 -7.39 -19.58
CA SER A 308 -14.06 -8.13 -18.54
C SER A 308 -13.09 -9.00 -17.73
N PHE A 309 -13.40 -9.21 -16.46
CA PHE A 309 -12.70 -10.15 -15.61
C PHE A 309 -13.19 -11.58 -15.91
N GLU A 310 -12.33 -12.35 -16.54
CA GLU A 310 -12.60 -13.73 -16.91
C GLU A 310 -12.03 -14.69 -15.85
N PRO A 311 -12.79 -15.73 -15.47
CA PRO A 311 -12.29 -16.76 -14.56
C PRO A 311 -11.07 -17.49 -15.14
N VAL A 312 -10.04 -17.67 -14.30
CA VAL A 312 -8.93 -18.57 -14.64
C VAL A 312 -9.39 -20.01 -14.48
N ALA A 313 -9.08 -20.85 -15.46
CA ALA A 313 -9.55 -22.22 -15.50
C ALA A 313 -9.26 -23.01 -14.21
N GLY A 314 -10.28 -23.66 -13.66
CA GLY A 314 -10.19 -24.45 -12.44
C GLY A 314 -10.18 -23.63 -11.15
N ARG A 315 -10.39 -22.30 -11.23
CA ARG A 315 -10.45 -21.42 -10.05
C ARG A 315 -11.88 -20.93 -9.81
N THR A 316 -12.25 -20.88 -8.54
CA THR A 316 -13.53 -20.35 -8.06
C THR A 316 -13.27 -19.35 -6.95
N ILE A 317 -14.15 -18.37 -6.82
CA ILE A 317 -14.10 -17.41 -5.74
C ILE A 317 -14.92 -17.93 -4.58
N ASP A 318 -14.29 -17.96 -3.40
CA ASP A 318 -14.94 -18.30 -2.15
C ASP A 318 -15.52 -17.01 -1.53
N SER A 319 -16.84 -16.99 -1.30
CA SER A 319 -17.54 -15.81 -0.78
C SER A 319 -17.13 -15.44 0.64
N GLU A 320 -16.77 -16.42 1.48
CA GLU A 320 -16.31 -16.16 2.83
C GLU A 320 -14.89 -15.60 2.82
N LYS A 321 -14.01 -16.11 1.97
CA LYS A 321 -12.67 -15.52 1.76
C LYS A 321 -12.78 -14.10 1.21
N LEU A 322 -13.73 -13.83 0.30
CA LEU A 322 -13.96 -12.50 -0.23
C LEU A 322 -14.35 -11.51 0.87
N LYS A 323 -15.34 -11.84 1.68
CA LYS A 323 -15.77 -11.04 2.83
C LYS A 323 -14.66 -10.82 3.85
N ASN A 324 -13.77 -11.79 4.02
CA ASN A 324 -12.65 -11.75 4.97
C ASN A 324 -11.38 -11.14 4.37
N GLY A 325 -11.45 -10.48 3.20
CA GLY A 325 -10.32 -9.77 2.60
C GLY A 325 -9.15 -10.68 2.23
N LYS A 326 -9.44 -11.92 1.84
CA LYS A 326 -8.44 -12.90 1.39
C LYS A 326 -8.15 -12.83 -0.10
N TYR A 327 -8.59 -11.74 -0.73
CA TYR A 327 -8.30 -11.45 -2.13
C TYR A 327 -7.71 -10.05 -2.27
N SER A 328 -6.85 -9.91 -3.25
CA SER A 328 -6.30 -8.62 -3.68
C SER A 328 -6.56 -8.39 -5.15
N LEU A 329 -6.72 -7.13 -5.51
CA LEU A 329 -6.83 -6.66 -6.88
C LEU A 329 -5.56 -5.89 -7.25
N ALA A 330 -4.95 -6.27 -8.38
CA ALA A 330 -3.90 -5.49 -9.00
C ALA A 330 -4.37 -4.99 -10.36
N ILE A 331 -4.27 -3.68 -10.60
CA ILE A 331 -4.41 -3.04 -11.90
C ILE A 331 -3.00 -2.64 -12.32
N ILE A 332 -2.56 -3.07 -13.49
CA ILE A 332 -1.21 -2.85 -13.97
C ILE A 332 -1.24 -2.27 -15.38
N MET A 333 -0.51 -1.20 -15.60
CA MET A 333 -0.34 -0.53 -16.88
C MET A 333 1.15 -0.35 -17.15
N SER A 334 1.59 -0.62 -18.39
CA SER A 334 2.99 -0.45 -18.79
C SER A 334 3.13 -0.05 -20.24
N SER A 335 4.11 0.81 -20.52
CA SER A 335 4.46 1.23 -21.89
C SER A 335 5.14 0.13 -22.69
N SER A 336 5.71 -0.89 -22.04
CA SER A 336 6.31 -2.06 -22.68
C SER A 336 5.86 -3.33 -21.97
N LYS A 337 5.19 -4.23 -22.68
CA LYS A 337 4.63 -5.47 -22.15
C LYS A 337 5.67 -6.34 -21.43
N ASP A 338 6.88 -6.41 -21.98
CA ASP A 338 7.96 -7.22 -21.45
C ASP A 338 8.95 -6.37 -20.62
N GLY A 339 8.52 -5.17 -20.19
CA GLY A 339 9.34 -4.22 -19.45
C GLY A 339 9.87 -4.72 -18.11
N ALA A 340 9.14 -5.60 -17.42
CA ALA A 340 9.59 -6.25 -16.18
C ALA A 340 10.89 -7.06 -16.39
N PHE A 341 11.12 -7.55 -17.60
CA PHE A 341 12.31 -8.28 -18.00
C PHE A 341 13.31 -7.41 -18.79
N PHE A 342 13.15 -6.09 -18.75
CA PHE A 342 13.98 -5.12 -19.45
C PHE A 342 14.03 -5.30 -20.97
N ASN A 343 12.96 -5.86 -21.56
CA ASN A 343 12.76 -5.97 -22.98
C ASN A 343 11.70 -4.95 -23.42
N GLY A 344 11.97 -4.21 -24.49
CA GLY A 344 11.07 -3.18 -24.99
C GLY A 344 11.75 -2.23 -25.97
N ALA A 345 11.04 -1.22 -26.42
CA ALA A 345 11.57 -0.19 -27.29
C ALA A 345 11.61 1.17 -26.59
N VAL A 346 12.79 1.77 -26.52
CA VAL A 346 12.92 3.16 -26.02
C VAL A 346 12.04 4.08 -26.86
N GLY A 347 11.26 4.91 -26.18
CA GLY A 347 10.27 5.78 -26.80
C GLY A 347 8.86 5.19 -26.91
N SER A 348 8.64 3.90 -26.60
CA SER A 348 7.28 3.37 -26.45
C SER A 348 6.53 4.18 -25.41
N THR A 349 5.40 4.78 -25.81
CA THR A 349 4.64 5.70 -24.97
C THR A 349 3.16 5.30 -24.95
N LEU A 350 2.65 5.12 -23.74
CA LEU A 350 1.26 4.83 -23.42
C LEU A 350 0.69 6.00 -22.61
N TYR A 351 -0.44 6.52 -23.08
CA TYR A 351 -1.28 7.42 -22.28
C TYR A 351 -2.52 6.67 -21.85
N VAL A 352 -2.96 6.88 -20.61
CA VAL A 352 -4.20 6.31 -20.09
C VAL A 352 -4.97 7.38 -19.33
N ASP A 353 -6.29 7.34 -19.47
CA ASP A 353 -7.17 8.28 -18.79
C ASP A 353 -8.56 7.69 -18.53
N GLU A 354 -9.30 8.31 -17.58
CA GLU A 354 -10.69 7.97 -17.24
C GLU A 354 -10.88 6.45 -17.02
N LEU A 355 -9.99 5.87 -16.20
CA LEU A 355 -10.04 4.45 -15.88
C LEU A 355 -11.14 4.20 -14.86
N LYS A 356 -11.99 3.20 -15.08
CA LYS A 356 -13.10 2.86 -14.20
C LYS A 356 -13.19 1.35 -13.99
N LEU A 357 -13.28 0.95 -12.73
CA LEU A 357 -13.48 -0.42 -12.31
C LEU A 357 -14.94 -0.62 -11.87
N TYR A 358 -15.64 -1.53 -12.53
CA TYR A 358 -16.95 -1.99 -12.11
C TYR A 358 -16.82 -3.24 -11.26
N SER A 359 -17.53 -3.26 -10.13
CA SER A 359 -17.56 -4.39 -9.18
C SER A 359 -18.95 -4.58 -8.57
N GLU A 360 -19.22 -5.80 -8.09
CA GLU A 360 -20.41 -6.16 -7.31
C GLU A 360 -20.01 -6.45 -5.87
#